data_fc70e177b2258f493a68e7a7c6aa853b
#
_entry.id   fc70e177b2258f493a68e7a7c6aa853b
#
_cell.length_a   1.000
_cell.length_b   1.000
_cell.length_c   1.000
_cell.angle_alpha   90.00
_cell.angle_beta   90.00
_cell.angle_gamma   90.00
#
_symmetry.space_group_name_H-M   'P 1'
#
loop_
_entity.id
_entity.type
_entity.pdbx_description
1 polymer ?
#
loop_
_entity_poly.entity_id
_entity_poly.type
_entity_poly.pdbx_seq_one_letter_code
_entity_poly.pdbx_strand_id
1 'polypeptide(L)'
;MKCENLLCPRTGIYAGKTDKQKWRNINMITSVSNAKIKNVMQLNQKAKARREQGLFAAEGRKMFLEAPEEWVSQVFVSESFSQDGELMAQVEKYPYEIVKDSVFRQMCDTKTPQGILTVLKLPTWSEDDVLAGGNPLVMVLEDLQDPGNAGTILRTGEGAGVSGVFLTKTCVDITNPKVIRSTMGSIYRMPFLYVKDVVSLEKKLKEKGIRSFAAHLKGENSYDQESYKGGTAFFIGNEGKGLTDQAAEAADCLIRIPMCGKVESLNAAMASGILMYEAARQRRE
;
A
#
# COMPACT_ATOMS: atom_id res chain seq x y z
N MET A 1 38.98 19.84 -55.69
CA MET A 1 37.66 20.43 -56.01
C MET A 1 36.97 20.74 -54.73
N LYS A 2 36.58 21.98 -54.56
CA LYS A 2 36.03 22.65 -53.38
C LYS A 2 34.67 22.06 -53.01
N CYS A 3 34.37 21.88 -51.73
CA CYS A 3 33.02 21.87 -51.19
C CYS A 3 32.95 22.89 -50.07
N GLU A 4 32.04 23.81 -50.29
CA GLU A 4 31.80 25.01 -49.48
C GLU A 4 31.01 24.75 -48.22
N ASN A 5 31.26 25.59 -47.23
CA ASN A 5 30.57 25.79 -45.99
C ASN A 5 29.08 25.99 -46.13
N LEU A 6 28.30 25.29 -45.29
CA LEU A 6 26.93 25.69 -44.95
C LEU A 6 26.83 25.86 -43.44
N LEU A 7 26.77 27.11 -43.03
CA LEU A 7 26.48 27.57 -41.66
C LEU A 7 25.07 27.13 -41.22
N CYS A 8 24.99 26.44 -40.09
CA CYS A 8 23.70 26.18 -39.42
C CYS A 8 23.46 27.33 -38.41
N PRO A 9 22.26 27.92 -38.38
CA PRO A 9 21.99 29.06 -37.54
C PRO A 9 21.79 28.61 -36.07
N ARG A 10 22.42 29.37 -35.17
CA ARG A 10 22.27 29.27 -33.71
C ARG A 10 20.81 29.47 -33.32
N THR A 11 20.13 28.41 -32.92
CA THR A 11 18.90 28.51 -32.12
C THR A 11 19.29 28.68 -30.67
N GLY A 12 18.98 29.85 -30.12
CA GLY A 12 19.19 30.19 -28.73
C GLY A 12 18.39 29.25 -27.82
N ILE A 13 19.13 28.52 -26.99
CA ILE A 13 18.56 27.79 -25.86
C ILE A 13 18.17 28.87 -24.84
N TYR A 14 16.89 29.17 -24.76
CA TYR A 14 16.33 29.85 -23.61
C TYR A 14 16.49 28.89 -22.41
N ALA A 15 17.49 29.12 -21.60
CA ALA A 15 17.57 28.55 -20.27
C ALA A 15 16.37 29.04 -19.49
N GLY A 16 15.34 28.20 -19.42
CA GLY A 16 14.20 28.42 -18.54
C GLY A 16 14.76 28.57 -17.13
N LYS A 17 14.51 29.74 -16.52
CA LYS A 17 14.79 29.99 -15.12
C LYS A 17 14.10 28.88 -14.35
N THR A 18 14.87 27.99 -13.75
CA THR A 18 14.38 26.95 -12.86
C THR A 18 13.55 27.59 -11.76
N ASP A 19 12.39 27.05 -11.49
CA ASP A 19 11.33 27.47 -10.55
C ASP A 19 11.79 27.47 -9.06
N LYS A 20 13.10 27.45 -8.82
CA LYS A 20 13.77 27.41 -7.51
C LYS A 20 13.52 28.65 -6.63
N GLN A 21 12.85 29.67 -7.14
CA GLN A 21 12.59 30.91 -6.41
C GLN A 21 11.22 30.97 -5.72
N LYS A 22 10.34 30.00 -5.99
CA LYS A 22 8.93 30.05 -5.58
C LYS A 22 8.69 29.74 -4.08
N TRP A 23 9.65 29.13 -3.39
CA TRP A 23 9.47 28.58 -2.02
C TRP A 23 10.33 29.27 -0.95
N ARG A 24 11.04 30.36 -1.25
CA ARG A 24 12.02 31.02 -0.35
C ARG A 24 11.48 31.81 0.86
N ASN A 25 10.15 31.90 1.05
CA ASN A 25 9.54 32.50 2.25
C ASN A 25 8.69 31.48 3.01
N ILE A 26 9.29 30.35 3.41
CA ILE A 26 8.59 29.37 4.23
C ILE A 26 8.65 29.83 5.67
N ASN A 27 7.56 30.42 6.16
CA ASN A 27 7.38 30.69 7.59
C ASN A 27 7.15 29.35 8.29
N MET A 28 8.02 29.02 9.23
CA MET A 28 7.88 27.81 10.04
C MET A 28 6.53 27.76 10.77
N ILE A 29 5.84 26.63 10.69
CA ILE A 29 4.59 26.42 11.42
C ILE A 29 4.91 26.13 12.90
N THR A 30 4.45 27.01 13.77
CA THR A 30 4.73 26.95 15.22
C THR A 30 3.53 26.58 16.09
N SER A 31 2.33 26.41 15.48
CA SER A 31 1.10 26.12 16.21
C SER A 31 0.34 24.93 15.66
N VAL A 32 -0.16 24.08 16.55
CA VAL A 32 -1.09 22.97 16.21
C VAL A 32 -2.45 23.46 15.73
N SER A 33 -2.80 24.73 15.98
CA SER A 33 -4.04 25.34 15.48
C SER A 33 -4.00 25.67 14.00
N ASN A 34 -2.83 25.60 13.35
CA ASN A 34 -2.67 25.80 11.92
C ASN A 34 -3.56 24.81 11.13
N ALA A 35 -4.25 25.32 10.11
CA ALA A 35 -5.22 24.53 9.33
C ALA A 35 -4.58 23.31 8.66
N LYS A 36 -3.34 23.43 8.15
CA LYS A 36 -2.61 22.31 7.52
C LYS A 36 -2.28 21.21 8.52
N ILE A 37 -1.85 21.58 9.74
CA ILE A 37 -1.57 20.63 10.82
C ILE A 37 -2.85 19.91 11.25
N LYS A 38 -3.94 20.64 11.45
CA LYS A 38 -5.24 20.03 11.78
C LYS A 38 -5.70 19.06 10.70
N ASN A 39 -5.48 19.40 9.43
CA ASN A 39 -5.82 18.50 8.33
C ASN A 39 -5.01 17.20 8.38
N VAL A 40 -3.69 17.25 8.57
CA VAL A 40 -2.85 16.04 8.72
C VAL A 40 -3.34 15.18 9.89
N MET A 41 -3.64 15.79 11.04
CA MET A 41 -4.19 15.07 12.19
C MET A 41 -5.53 14.40 11.86
N GLN A 42 -6.40 15.05 11.07
CA GLN A 42 -7.66 14.43 10.61
C GLN A 42 -7.40 13.25 9.67
N LEU A 43 -6.46 13.37 8.73
CA LEU A 43 -6.05 12.27 7.86
C LEU A 43 -5.49 11.08 8.66
N ASN A 44 -4.74 11.33 9.71
CA ASN A 44 -4.24 10.28 10.58
C ASN A 44 -5.37 9.57 11.36
N GLN A 45 -6.36 10.32 11.84
CA GLN A 45 -7.36 9.79 12.77
C GLN A 45 -8.63 9.27 12.11
N LYS A 46 -9.03 9.81 10.94
CA LYS A 46 -10.39 9.62 10.39
C LYS A 46 -10.36 9.05 8.97
N ALA A 47 -10.81 7.79 8.82
CA ALA A 47 -11.00 7.17 7.51
C ALA A 47 -11.95 7.99 6.59
N LYS A 48 -12.98 8.63 7.17
CA LYS A 48 -13.88 9.51 6.43
C LYS A 48 -13.14 10.68 5.79
N ALA A 49 -12.24 11.34 6.55
CA ALA A 49 -11.45 12.46 6.03
C ALA A 49 -10.54 12.03 4.88
N ARG A 50 -9.92 10.86 4.97
CA ARG A 50 -9.09 10.30 3.88
C ARG A 50 -9.89 10.06 2.61
N ARG A 51 -11.07 9.43 2.73
CA ARG A 51 -11.94 9.16 1.58
C ARG A 51 -12.50 10.42 0.93
N GLU A 52 -12.99 11.38 1.74
CA GLU A 52 -13.58 12.62 1.23
C GLU A 52 -12.56 13.52 0.54
N GLN A 53 -11.33 13.55 1.04
CA GLN A 53 -10.25 14.36 0.45
C GLN A 53 -9.49 13.63 -0.65
N GLY A 54 -9.61 12.31 -0.74
CA GLY A 54 -8.76 11.51 -1.63
C GLY A 54 -7.29 11.55 -1.24
N LEU A 55 -6.99 11.69 0.06
CA LEU A 55 -5.62 11.87 0.60
C LEU A 55 -5.37 10.94 1.77
N PHE A 56 -4.11 10.57 1.96
CA PHE A 56 -3.64 9.91 3.18
C PHE A 56 -2.26 10.43 3.59
N ALA A 57 -1.85 10.15 4.82
CA ALA A 57 -0.54 10.55 5.34
C ALA A 57 0.36 9.33 5.53
N ALA A 58 1.62 9.47 5.11
CA ALA A 58 2.65 8.47 5.32
C ALA A 58 3.85 9.11 6.06
N GLU A 59 4.22 8.53 7.19
CA GLU A 59 5.30 9.01 8.04
C GLU A 59 6.58 8.21 7.82
N GLY A 60 7.71 8.90 7.74
CA GLY A 60 9.04 8.32 7.75
C GLY A 60 9.82 8.48 6.45
N ARG A 61 11.16 8.43 6.59
CA ARG A 61 12.12 8.63 5.48
C ARG A 61 11.90 7.66 4.32
N LYS A 62 11.78 6.37 4.62
CA LYS A 62 11.56 5.34 3.61
C LYS A 62 10.25 5.58 2.85
N MET A 63 9.18 5.94 3.57
CA MET A 63 7.87 6.20 2.96
C MET A 63 7.90 7.41 2.03
N PHE A 64 8.68 8.44 2.35
CA PHE A 64 8.90 9.58 1.46
C PHE A 64 9.72 9.20 0.22
N LEU A 65 10.84 8.49 0.40
CA LEU A 65 11.77 8.15 -0.68
C LEU A 65 11.18 7.20 -1.73
N GLU A 66 10.29 6.30 -1.31
CA GLU A 66 9.64 5.32 -2.18
C GLU A 66 8.29 5.80 -2.74
N ALA A 67 7.79 6.97 -2.31
CA ALA A 67 6.52 7.49 -2.77
C ALA A 67 6.55 7.85 -4.26
N PRO A 68 5.57 7.41 -5.07
CA PRO A 68 5.44 7.87 -6.46
C PRO A 68 5.31 9.40 -6.52
N GLU A 69 6.08 10.04 -7.39
CA GLU A 69 6.14 11.51 -7.47
C GLU A 69 4.74 12.14 -7.69
N GLU A 70 3.94 11.54 -8.56
CA GLU A 70 2.59 12.00 -8.92
C GLU A 70 1.57 11.86 -7.78
N TRP A 71 1.87 11.03 -6.75
CA TRP A 71 1.01 10.89 -5.58
C TRP A 71 1.32 11.94 -4.51
N VAL A 72 2.53 12.50 -4.50
CA VAL A 72 2.94 13.49 -3.49
C VAL A 72 2.15 14.78 -3.65
N SER A 73 1.35 15.10 -2.64
CA SER A 73 0.57 16.35 -2.58
C SER A 73 1.29 17.43 -1.78
N GLN A 74 1.83 17.05 -0.61
CA GLN A 74 2.56 17.96 0.26
C GLN A 74 3.48 17.19 1.20
N VAL A 75 4.62 17.82 1.55
CA VAL A 75 5.57 17.26 2.52
C VAL A 75 5.65 18.17 3.74
N PHE A 76 5.71 17.57 4.92
CA PHE A 76 5.97 18.28 6.18
C PHE A 76 7.28 17.75 6.75
N VAL A 77 8.17 18.65 7.12
CA VAL A 77 9.43 18.32 7.77
C VAL A 77 9.55 19.02 9.12
N SER A 78 10.13 18.34 10.09
CA SER A 78 10.42 18.96 11.37
C SER A 78 11.57 19.97 11.25
N GLU A 79 11.64 20.91 12.17
CA GLU A 79 12.72 21.90 12.24
C GLU A 79 14.10 21.21 12.28
N SER A 80 14.25 20.19 13.11
CA SER A 80 15.49 19.40 13.20
C SER A 80 15.80 18.63 11.90
N PHE A 81 14.80 18.06 11.23
CA PHE A 81 14.98 17.37 9.94
C PHE A 81 15.40 18.33 8.84
N SER A 82 14.98 19.57 8.85
CA SER A 82 15.33 20.57 7.83
C SER A 82 16.84 20.87 7.75
N GLN A 83 17.64 20.39 8.72
CA GLN A 83 19.09 20.47 8.72
C GLN A 83 19.75 19.30 7.95
N ASP A 84 18.99 18.28 7.54
CA ASP A 84 19.47 17.15 6.73
C ASP A 84 19.55 17.58 5.24
N GLY A 85 20.68 18.10 4.82
CA GLY A 85 20.84 18.72 3.51
C GLY A 85 20.62 17.77 2.34
N GLU A 86 20.93 16.48 2.47
CA GLU A 86 20.76 15.49 1.40
C GLU A 86 19.27 15.20 1.15
N LEU A 87 18.51 14.95 2.20
CA LEU A 87 17.08 14.67 2.08
C LEU A 87 16.28 15.93 1.76
N MET A 88 16.68 17.11 2.27
CA MET A 88 16.05 18.37 1.93
C MET A 88 16.12 18.68 0.44
N ALA A 89 17.21 18.34 -0.24
CA ALA A 89 17.30 18.54 -1.68
C ALA A 89 16.24 17.71 -2.47
N GLN A 90 15.76 16.62 -1.91
CA GLN A 90 14.64 15.85 -2.49
C GLN A 90 13.28 16.43 -2.07
N VAL A 91 13.13 16.87 -0.83
CA VAL A 91 11.92 17.52 -0.33
C VAL A 91 11.58 18.79 -1.11
N GLU A 92 12.59 19.57 -1.47
CA GLU A 92 12.44 20.83 -2.22
C GLU A 92 11.86 20.66 -3.64
N LYS A 93 11.74 19.43 -4.14
CA LYS A 93 11.05 19.14 -5.41
C LYS A 93 9.52 19.28 -5.28
N TYR A 94 8.99 19.24 -4.06
CA TYR A 94 7.57 19.21 -3.75
C TYR A 94 7.13 20.43 -2.94
N PRO A 95 5.84 20.75 -2.88
CA PRO A 95 5.31 21.67 -1.89
C PRO A 95 5.63 21.16 -0.49
N TYR A 96 6.32 21.96 0.34
CA TYR A 96 6.67 21.53 1.69
C TYR A 96 6.48 22.61 2.73
N GLU A 97 6.40 22.20 4.00
CA GLU A 97 6.29 23.07 5.17
C GLU A 97 7.31 22.64 6.21
N ILE A 98 7.99 23.62 6.82
CA ILE A 98 8.82 23.39 8.00
C ILE A 98 7.94 23.57 9.24
N VAL A 99 7.97 22.60 10.13
CA VAL A 99 7.13 22.54 11.33
C VAL A 99 8.02 22.46 12.57
N LYS A 100 7.75 23.30 13.57
CA LYS A 100 8.46 23.25 14.85
C LYS A 100 8.40 21.84 15.44
N ASP A 101 9.50 21.31 15.95
CA ASP A 101 9.62 19.92 16.43
C ASP A 101 8.53 19.51 17.41
N SER A 102 8.13 20.42 18.32
CA SER A 102 7.06 20.16 19.27
C SER A 102 5.68 19.99 18.63
N VAL A 103 5.40 20.72 17.55
CA VAL A 103 4.17 20.63 16.75
C VAL A 103 4.20 19.42 15.86
N PHE A 104 5.36 19.14 15.23
CA PHE A 104 5.56 17.96 14.38
C PHE A 104 5.28 16.66 15.15
N ARG A 105 5.80 16.52 16.38
CA ARG A 105 5.50 15.36 17.25
C ARG A 105 4.02 15.19 17.55
N GLN A 106 3.27 16.27 17.70
CA GLN A 106 1.84 16.21 17.98
C GLN A 106 0.99 15.85 16.75
N MET A 107 1.45 16.19 15.54
CA MET A 107 0.72 15.86 14.33
C MET A 107 0.97 14.42 13.84
N CYS A 108 2.06 13.77 14.29
CA CYS A 108 2.40 12.40 13.91
C CYS A 108 1.64 11.37 14.74
N ASP A 109 1.51 10.13 14.18
CA ASP A 109 0.89 9.00 14.86
C ASP A 109 1.92 8.21 15.69
N THR A 110 3.23 8.35 15.41
CA THR A 110 4.30 7.67 16.13
C THR A 110 4.78 8.48 17.34
N LYS A 111 5.26 7.76 18.38
CA LYS A 111 5.86 8.39 19.57
C LYS A 111 7.20 9.08 19.29
N THR A 112 7.96 8.52 18.35
CA THR A 112 9.30 8.98 17.94
C THR A 112 9.34 9.18 16.44
N PRO A 113 8.76 10.29 15.92
CA PRO A 113 8.70 10.54 14.48
C PRO A 113 10.09 10.79 13.89
N GLN A 114 10.28 10.35 12.64
CA GLN A 114 11.54 10.50 11.91
C GLN A 114 11.76 11.89 11.30
N GLY A 115 10.88 12.84 11.61
CA GLY A 115 11.01 14.24 11.18
C GLY A 115 10.47 14.54 9.77
N ILE A 116 9.91 13.56 9.07
CA ILE A 116 9.28 13.75 7.76
C ILE A 116 7.94 13.02 7.68
N LEU A 117 6.93 13.69 7.13
CA LEU A 117 5.60 13.18 6.86
C LEU A 117 5.14 13.67 5.50
N THR A 118 4.62 12.76 4.68
CA THR A 118 4.16 13.04 3.32
C THR A 118 2.66 12.85 3.24
N VAL A 119 1.94 13.83 2.71
CA VAL A 119 0.54 13.71 2.32
C VAL A 119 0.49 13.29 0.86
N LEU A 120 -0.22 12.21 0.61
CA LEU A 120 -0.27 11.51 -0.67
C LEU A 120 -1.71 11.42 -1.17
N LYS A 121 -1.89 11.45 -2.48
CA LYS A 121 -3.16 11.12 -3.12
C LYS A 121 -3.46 9.63 -2.99
N LEU A 122 -4.73 9.29 -2.79
CA LEU A 122 -5.17 7.90 -2.82
C LEU A 122 -4.94 7.32 -4.23
N PRO A 123 -4.36 6.11 -4.34
CA PRO A 123 -4.27 5.44 -5.62
C PRO A 123 -5.65 5.06 -6.14
N THR A 124 -5.80 5.06 -7.45
CA THR A 124 -7.00 4.58 -8.13
C THR A 124 -6.65 3.30 -8.88
N TRP A 125 -6.82 2.16 -8.21
CA TRP A 125 -6.61 0.85 -8.81
C TRP A 125 -7.89 0.32 -9.44
N SER A 126 -7.76 -0.35 -10.58
CA SER A 126 -8.83 -1.08 -11.25
C SER A 126 -8.77 -2.58 -10.93
N GLU A 127 -9.79 -3.33 -11.31
CA GLU A 127 -9.79 -4.79 -11.22
C GLU A 127 -8.69 -5.40 -12.09
N ASP A 128 -8.42 -4.80 -13.25
CA ASP A 128 -7.36 -5.27 -14.15
C ASP A 128 -5.96 -5.04 -13.57
N ASP A 129 -5.75 -3.99 -12.76
CA ASP A 129 -4.49 -3.79 -12.05
C ASP A 129 -4.28 -4.88 -10.98
N VAL A 130 -5.33 -5.27 -10.24
CA VAL A 130 -5.27 -6.33 -9.22
C VAL A 130 -5.07 -7.70 -9.85
N LEU A 131 -5.65 -7.93 -11.04
CA LEU A 131 -5.58 -9.19 -11.78
C LEU A 131 -4.50 -9.19 -12.87
N ALA A 132 -3.52 -8.30 -12.77
CA ALA A 132 -2.48 -8.18 -13.78
C ALA A 132 -1.65 -9.46 -13.93
N GLY A 133 -1.23 -9.75 -15.18
CA GLY A 133 -0.42 -10.90 -15.54
C GLY A 133 -1.21 -12.10 -16.08
N GLY A 134 -0.50 -13.05 -16.73
CA GLY A 134 -1.12 -14.22 -17.35
C GLY A 134 -1.67 -15.25 -16.35
N ASN A 135 -1.07 -15.34 -15.16
CA ASN A 135 -1.48 -16.22 -14.07
C ASN A 135 -1.48 -15.42 -12.77
N PRO A 136 -2.49 -14.56 -12.51
CA PRO A 136 -2.51 -13.72 -11.32
C PRO A 136 -2.53 -14.57 -10.05
N LEU A 137 -1.82 -14.08 -9.02
CA LEU A 137 -1.90 -14.57 -7.65
C LEU A 137 -2.52 -13.45 -6.82
N VAL A 138 -3.70 -13.67 -6.29
CA VAL A 138 -4.41 -12.63 -5.53
C VAL A 138 -4.76 -13.09 -4.13
N MET A 139 -4.80 -12.14 -3.21
CA MET A 139 -5.34 -12.34 -1.87
C MET A 139 -6.74 -11.74 -1.79
N VAL A 140 -7.67 -12.44 -1.16
CA VAL A 140 -9.03 -11.97 -0.88
C VAL A 140 -9.22 -11.97 0.63
N LEU A 141 -9.36 -10.78 1.20
CA LEU A 141 -9.45 -10.58 2.64
C LEU A 141 -10.91 -10.25 3.01
N GLU A 142 -11.50 -11.11 3.84
CA GLU A 142 -12.85 -10.92 4.33
C GLU A 142 -12.83 -10.51 5.81
N ASP A 143 -13.35 -9.32 6.09
CA ASP A 143 -13.51 -8.77 7.45
C ASP A 143 -12.22 -8.75 8.28
N LEU A 144 -11.04 -8.59 7.65
CA LEU A 144 -9.76 -8.48 8.33
C LEU A 144 -9.69 -7.16 9.10
N GLN A 145 -9.47 -7.21 10.43
CA GLN A 145 -9.59 -6.05 11.30
C GLN A 145 -8.25 -5.49 11.79
N ASP A 146 -7.23 -6.33 11.97
CA ASP A 146 -5.96 -5.89 12.51
C ASP A 146 -5.10 -5.14 11.48
N PRO A 147 -4.72 -3.87 11.76
CA PRO A 147 -3.89 -3.08 10.85
C PRO A 147 -2.51 -3.67 10.59
N GLY A 148 -1.93 -4.36 11.58
CA GLY A 148 -0.64 -5.01 11.46
C GLY A 148 -0.70 -6.19 10.50
N ASN A 149 -1.75 -7.02 10.60
CA ASN A 149 -1.99 -8.13 9.68
C ASN A 149 -2.17 -7.63 8.25
N ALA A 150 -3.04 -6.62 8.04
CA ALA A 150 -3.27 -6.07 6.70
C ALA A 150 -1.98 -5.56 6.04
N GLY A 151 -1.20 -4.75 6.76
CA GLY A 151 0.06 -4.24 6.24
C GLY A 151 1.12 -5.33 6.02
N THR A 152 1.17 -6.35 6.89
CA THR A 152 2.06 -7.50 6.74
C THR A 152 1.67 -8.34 5.52
N ILE A 153 0.39 -8.55 5.27
CA ILE A 153 -0.10 -9.28 4.09
C ILE A 153 0.30 -8.54 2.80
N LEU A 154 0.10 -7.22 2.71
CA LEU A 154 0.51 -6.44 1.55
C LEU A 154 2.03 -6.55 1.32
N ARG A 155 2.82 -6.38 2.38
CA ARG A 155 4.29 -6.45 2.30
C ARG A 155 4.78 -7.83 1.88
N THR A 156 4.24 -8.88 2.51
CA THR A 156 4.61 -10.27 2.21
C THR A 156 4.16 -10.65 0.79
N GLY A 157 2.98 -10.19 0.40
CA GLY A 157 2.41 -10.39 -0.94
C GLY A 157 3.29 -9.78 -2.04
N GLU A 158 3.78 -8.55 -1.87
CA GLU A 158 4.76 -7.97 -2.80
C GLU A 158 5.99 -8.86 -2.94
N GLY A 159 6.54 -9.32 -1.81
CA GLY A 159 7.72 -10.19 -1.81
C GLY A 159 7.47 -11.57 -2.42
N ALA A 160 6.25 -12.08 -2.36
CA ALA A 160 5.86 -13.39 -2.92
C ALA A 160 5.36 -13.32 -4.38
N GLY A 161 5.25 -12.11 -4.97
CA GLY A 161 4.75 -11.93 -6.33
C GLY A 161 3.23 -11.96 -6.45
N VAL A 162 2.50 -11.58 -5.40
CA VAL A 162 1.05 -11.35 -5.44
C VAL A 162 0.75 -10.19 -6.38
N SER A 163 -0.19 -10.37 -7.31
CA SER A 163 -0.60 -9.36 -8.28
C SER A 163 -1.40 -8.23 -7.63
N GLY A 164 -2.21 -8.55 -6.61
CA GLY A 164 -3.01 -7.58 -5.90
C GLY A 164 -3.89 -8.19 -4.81
N VAL A 165 -4.62 -7.33 -4.12
CA VAL A 165 -5.43 -7.70 -2.95
C VAL A 165 -6.85 -7.18 -3.10
N PHE A 166 -7.84 -8.06 -2.95
CA PHE A 166 -9.23 -7.70 -2.77
C PHE A 166 -9.59 -7.67 -1.28
N LEU A 167 -10.37 -6.69 -0.87
CA LEU A 167 -10.83 -6.54 0.51
C LEU A 167 -12.34 -6.31 0.55
N THR A 168 -13.04 -6.92 1.49
CA THR A 168 -14.41 -6.50 1.76
C THR A 168 -14.45 -5.12 2.42
N LYS A 169 -15.57 -4.41 2.29
CA LYS A 169 -15.73 -3.07 2.87
C LYS A 169 -15.65 -3.04 4.40
N THR A 170 -15.78 -4.19 5.03
CA THR A 170 -15.67 -4.39 6.46
C THR A 170 -14.23 -4.54 6.95
N CYS A 171 -13.27 -4.76 6.04
CA CYS A 171 -11.84 -4.77 6.39
C CYS A 171 -11.35 -3.41 6.89
N VAL A 172 -10.25 -3.47 7.64
CA VAL A 172 -9.52 -2.27 8.07
C VAL A 172 -9.17 -1.38 6.86
N ASP A 173 -9.22 -0.08 7.06
CA ASP A 173 -8.83 0.88 6.03
C ASP A 173 -7.33 0.76 5.73
N ILE A 174 -6.99 0.37 4.50
CA ILE A 174 -5.61 0.18 4.04
C ILE A 174 -4.78 1.46 4.18
N THR A 175 -5.41 2.63 4.12
CA THR A 175 -4.74 3.92 4.30
C THR A 175 -4.66 4.38 5.77
N ASN A 176 -5.05 3.54 6.72
CA ASN A 176 -4.81 3.78 8.14
C ASN A 176 -3.29 3.88 8.41
N PRO A 177 -2.80 4.87 9.19
CA PRO A 177 -1.37 5.06 9.44
C PRO A 177 -0.64 3.82 9.98
N LYS A 178 -1.31 2.98 10.77
CA LYS A 178 -0.72 1.73 11.28
C LYS A 178 -0.54 0.70 10.14
N VAL A 179 -1.50 0.60 9.21
CA VAL A 179 -1.37 -0.25 8.01
C VAL A 179 -0.22 0.27 7.16
N ILE A 180 -0.23 1.57 6.80
CA ILE A 180 0.80 2.21 5.99
C ILE A 180 2.21 1.90 6.53
N ARG A 181 2.45 2.07 7.83
CA ARG A 181 3.74 1.74 8.44
C ARG A 181 4.11 0.27 8.27
N SER A 182 3.15 -0.64 8.48
CA SER A 182 3.39 -2.08 8.39
C SER A 182 3.72 -2.54 6.97
N THR A 183 3.29 -1.81 5.94
CA THR A 183 3.60 -2.12 4.54
C THR A 183 5.06 -1.88 4.18
N MET A 184 5.77 -1.02 4.90
CA MET A 184 7.18 -0.66 4.60
C MET A 184 7.40 -0.21 3.15
N GLY A 185 6.41 0.46 2.54
CA GLY A 185 6.45 0.96 1.16
C GLY A 185 5.69 0.10 0.13
N SER A 186 5.30 -1.13 0.47
CA SER A 186 4.55 -2.00 -0.45
C SER A 186 3.20 -1.41 -0.86
N ILE A 187 2.62 -0.49 -0.07
CA ILE A 187 1.39 0.23 -0.41
C ILE A 187 1.47 0.97 -1.76
N TYR A 188 2.66 1.35 -2.18
CA TYR A 188 2.87 2.08 -3.43
C TYR A 188 2.90 1.19 -4.67
N ARG A 189 3.10 -0.12 -4.48
CA ARG A 189 3.33 -1.11 -5.55
C ARG A 189 2.34 -2.26 -5.58
N MET A 190 1.59 -2.45 -4.49
CA MET A 190 0.60 -3.51 -4.37
C MET A 190 -0.79 -2.97 -4.69
N PRO A 191 -1.39 -3.29 -5.85
CA PRO A 191 -2.76 -2.94 -6.16
C PRO A 191 -3.73 -3.53 -5.14
N PHE A 192 -4.72 -2.75 -4.73
CA PHE A 192 -5.78 -3.22 -3.86
C PHE A 192 -7.14 -2.62 -4.25
N LEU A 193 -8.20 -3.39 -4.05
CA LEU A 193 -9.55 -2.96 -4.39
C LEU A 193 -10.56 -3.44 -3.35
N TYR A 194 -11.42 -2.52 -2.92
CA TYR A 194 -12.54 -2.89 -2.04
C TYR A 194 -13.71 -3.42 -2.85
N VAL A 195 -14.17 -4.62 -2.49
CA VAL A 195 -15.31 -5.29 -3.11
C VAL A 195 -16.54 -5.27 -2.20
N LYS A 196 -17.70 -5.48 -2.79
CA LYS A 196 -18.95 -5.51 -2.04
C LYS A 196 -19.03 -6.74 -1.13
N ASP A 197 -18.78 -7.91 -1.70
CA ASP A 197 -18.81 -9.20 -1.04
C ASP A 197 -17.94 -10.22 -1.79
N VAL A 198 -17.54 -11.29 -1.09
CA VAL A 198 -16.66 -12.32 -1.60
C VAL A 198 -17.34 -13.21 -2.63
N VAL A 199 -18.65 -13.51 -2.46
CA VAL A 199 -19.38 -14.41 -3.36
C VAL A 199 -19.51 -13.82 -4.76
N SER A 200 -19.79 -12.51 -4.85
CA SER A 200 -19.84 -11.81 -6.15
C SER A 200 -18.46 -11.71 -6.80
N LEU A 201 -17.42 -11.57 -6.00
CA LEU A 201 -16.04 -11.57 -6.49
C LEU A 201 -15.68 -12.95 -7.03
N GLU A 202 -16.00 -14.03 -6.31
CA GLU A 202 -15.68 -15.40 -6.71
C GLU A 202 -16.23 -15.76 -8.10
N LYS A 203 -17.48 -15.38 -8.39
CA LYS A 203 -18.06 -15.59 -9.73
C LYS A 203 -17.20 -14.98 -10.83
N LYS A 204 -16.71 -13.76 -10.61
CA LYS A 204 -15.83 -13.07 -11.57
C LYS A 204 -14.47 -13.74 -11.70
N LEU A 205 -13.88 -14.19 -10.59
CA LEU A 205 -12.60 -14.90 -10.60
C LEU A 205 -12.72 -16.20 -11.41
N LYS A 206 -13.80 -16.93 -11.21
CA LYS A 206 -14.10 -18.16 -11.94
C LYS A 206 -14.31 -17.92 -13.44
N GLU A 207 -15.03 -16.87 -13.83
CA GLU A 207 -15.19 -16.45 -15.24
C GLU A 207 -13.85 -16.11 -15.91
N LYS A 208 -12.86 -15.64 -15.13
CA LYS A 208 -11.49 -15.36 -15.60
C LYS A 208 -10.55 -16.58 -15.48
N GLY A 209 -11.05 -17.76 -15.10
CA GLY A 209 -10.24 -18.96 -14.94
C GLY A 209 -9.28 -18.94 -13.75
N ILE A 210 -9.55 -18.10 -12.75
CA ILE A 210 -8.78 -18.00 -11.51
C ILE A 210 -9.41 -18.93 -10.48
N ARG A 211 -8.67 -19.96 -10.04
CA ARG A 211 -9.12 -20.93 -9.05
C ARG A 211 -8.99 -20.35 -7.63
N SER A 212 -10.02 -20.50 -6.84
CA SER A 212 -10.06 -19.97 -5.48
C SER A 212 -9.85 -21.05 -4.42
N PHE A 213 -9.12 -20.69 -3.36
CA PHE A 213 -8.77 -21.53 -2.24
C PHE A 213 -9.08 -20.82 -0.93
N ALA A 214 -10.03 -21.32 -0.18
CA ALA A 214 -10.36 -20.79 1.13
C ALA A 214 -9.55 -21.48 2.24
N ALA A 215 -8.76 -20.70 2.97
CA ALA A 215 -8.06 -21.19 4.16
C ALA A 215 -9.08 -21.42 5.29
N HIS A 216 -9.38 -22.68 5.56
CA HIS A 216 -10.44 -23.06 6.48
C HIS A 216 -10.11 -24.31 7.28
N LEU A 217 -10.52 -24.35 8.57
CA LEU A 217 -10.23 -25.49 9.46
C LEU A 217 -10.88 -26.80 8.99
N LYS A 218 -12.01 -26.73 8.29
CA LYS A 218 -12.69 -27.90 7.70
C LYS A 218 -12.11 -28.35 6.36
N GLY A 219 -11.01 -27.73 5.87
CA GLY A 219 -10.36 -28.14 4.63
C GLY A 219 -9.90 -29.59 4.71
N GLU A 220 -10.26 -30.40 3.72
CA GLU A 220 -9.83 -31.80 3.64
C GLU A 220 -8.40 -31.88 3.16
N ASN A 221 -8.03 -31.08 2.17
CA ASN A 221 -6.70 -31.06 1.58
C ASN A 221 -5.73 -30.17 2.36
N SER A 222 -4.51 -30.64 2.55
CA SER A 222 -3.42 -29.78 2.99
C SER A 222 -3.06 -28.79 1.87
N TYR A 223 -2.70 -27.57 2.25
CA TYR A 223 -2.36 -26.50 1.32
C TYR A 223 -1.27 -26.87 0.31
N ASP A 224 -0.34 -27.76 0.67
CA ASP A 224 0.78 -28.21 -0.14
C ASP A 224 0.42 -29.35 -1.11
N GLN A 225 -0.82 -29.86 -1.06
CA GLN A 225 -1.34 -30.89 -1.96
C GLN A 225 -2.06 -30.31 -3.19
N GLU A 226 -2.28 -28.99 -3.22
CA GLU A 226 -2.96 -28.32 -4.30
C GLU A 226 -1.97 -27.65 -5.29
N SER A 227 -2.43 -27.43 -6.52
CA SER A 227 -1.64 -26.75 -7.55
C SER A 227 -2.01 -25.27 -7.64
N TYR A 228 -0.99 -24.40 -7.54
CA TYR A 228 -1.10 -22.94 -7.65
C TYR A 228 -0.38 -22.36 -8.87
N LYS A 229 -0.08 -23.19 -9.88
CA LYS A 229 0.64 -22.78 -11.11
C LYS A 229 -0.19 -21.90 -12.04
N GLY A 230 -1.51 -22.04 -12.01
CA GLY A 230 -2.45 -21.19 -12.75
C GLY A 230 -2.88 -19.92 -11.98
N GLY A 231 -3.86 -19.20 -12.52
CA GLY A 231 -4.52 -18.11 -11.80
C GLY A 231 -5.06 -18.58 -10.46
N THR A 232 -4.70 -17.92 -9.37
CA THR A 232 -4.94 -18.39 -7.99
C THR A 232 -5.44 -17.25 -7.11
N ALA A 233 -6.49 -17.51 -6.33
CA ALA A 233 -6.99 -16.59 -5.30
C ALA A 233 -7.02 -17.30 -3.94
N PHE A 234 -6.37 -16.73 -2.92
CA PHE A 234 -6.46 -17.22 -1.55
C PHE A 234 -7.44 -16.36 -0.74
N PHE A 235 -8.43 -17.00 -0.13
CA PHE A 235 -9.40 -16.36 0.74
C PHE A 235 -8.97 -16.50 2.20
N ILE A 236 -8.85 -15.37 2.88
CA ILE A 236 -8.46 -15.26 4.28
C ILE A 236 -9.55 -14.48 5.02
N GLY A 237 -10.04 -15.05 6.09
CA GLY A 237 -11.10 -14.46 6.90
C GLY A 237 -10.60 -13.61 8.07
N ASN A 238 -11.57 -13.19 8.87
CA ASN A 238 -11.36 -12.46 10.14
C ASN A 238 -10.49 -13.26 11.11
N GLU A 239 -9.69 -12.56 11.90
CA GLU A 239 -8.73 -13.15 12.84
C GLU A 239 -9.37 -14.05 13.91
N GLY A 240 -10.57 -13.73 14.33
CA GLY A 240 -11.27 -14.49 15.37
C GLY A 240 -12.37 -15.40 14.85
N LYS A 241 -13.05 -15.00 13.77
CA LYS A 241 -14.23 -15.72 13.24
C LYS A 241 -13.92 -16.58 12.03
N GLY A 242 -12.76 -16.34 11.37
CA GLY A 242 -12.44 -16.97 10.08
C GLY A 242 -13.26 -16.37 8.92
N LEU A 243 -13.38 -17.14 7.86
CA LEU A 243 -14.26 -16.85 6.72
C LEU A 243 -15.73 -17.09 7.09
N THR A 244 -16.61 -16.33 6.47
CA THR A 244 -18.06 -16.66 6.55
C THR A 244 -18.33 -18.00 5.84
N ASP A 245 -19.39 -18.70 6.27
CA ASP A 245 -19.80 -19.95 5.59
C ASP A 245 -20.07 -19.69 4.10
N GLN A 246 -20.67 -18.55 3.76
CA GLN A 246 -20.93 -18.16 2.37
C GLN A 246 -19.65 -18.01 1.54
N ALA A 247 -18.60 -17.41 2.12
CA ALA A 247 -17.32 -17.25 1.43
C ALA A 247 -16.59 -18.59 1.28
N ALA A 248 -16.66 -19.43 2.32
CA ALA A 248 -16.08 -20.77 2.30
C ALA A 248 -16.77 -21.69 1.27
N GLU A 249 -18.10 -21.68 1.21
CA GLU A 249 -18.89 -22.48 0.26
C GLU A 249 -18.76 -21.99 -1.19
N ALA A 250 -18.51 -20.70 -1.40
CA ALA A 250 -18.30 -20.13 -2.73
C ALA A 250 -16.94 -20.52 -3.34
N ALA A 251 -15.92 -20.78 -2.52
CA ALA A 251 -14.59 -21.11 -2.99
C ALA A 251 -14.53 -22.46 -3.68
N ASP A 252 -13.69 -22.60 -4.71
CA ASP A 252 -13.52 -23.87 -5.44
C ASP A 252 -12.90 -24.98 -4.57
N CYS A 253 -12.12 -24.62 -3.56
CA CYS A 253 -11.44 -25.60 -2.68
C CYS A 253 -11.24 -25.04 -1.27
N LEU A 254 -11.55 -25.83 -0.25
CA LEU A 254 -11.16 -25.56 1.13
C LEU A 254 -9.82 -26.23 1.41
N ILE A 255 -8.85 -25.43 1.82
CA ILE A 255 -7.50 -25.90 2.18
C ILE A 255 -7.20 -25.60 3.65
N ARG A 256 -6.37 -26.43 4.24
CA ARG A 256 -5.88 -26.24 5.61
C ARG A 256 -4.36 -26.19 5.67
N ILE A 257 -3.83 -25.46 6.65
CA ILE A 257 -2.43 -25.56 7.07
C ILE A 257 -2.39 -26.55 8.23
N PRO A 258 -1.72 -27.72 8.10
CA PRO A 258 -1.69 -28.72 9.16
C PRO A 258 -1.04 -28.18 10.43
N MET A 259 -1.68 -28.41 11.58
CA MET A 259 -1.18 -28.04 12.89
C MET A 259 -0.69 -29.27 13.65
N CYS A 260 0.60 -29.31 13.99
CA CYS A 260 1.19 -30.42 14.74
C CYS A 260 1.04 -30.30 16.27
N GLY A 261 0.62 -29.12 16.75
CA GLY A 261 0.47 -28.79 18.15
C GLY A 261 -0.98 -28.71 18.63
N LYS A 262 -1.19 -28.04 19.77
CA LYS A 262 -2.53 -27.82 20.34
C LYS A 262 -3.21 -26.54 19.86
N VAL A 263 -2.51 -25.71 19.06
CA VAL A 263 -3.10 -24.50 18.53
C VAL A 263 -4.06 -24.84 17.38
N GLU A 264 -5.21 -24.18 17.35
CA GLU A 264 -6.26 -24.44 16.38
C GLU A 264 -6.01 -23.72 15.05
N SER A 265 -5.39 -22.55 15.08
CA SER A 265 -5.15 -21.71 13.90
C SER A 265 -3.88 -20.87 14.03
N LEU A 266 -3.45 -20.30 12.91
CA LEU A 266 -2.37 -19.32 12.84
C LEU A 266 -2.94 -17.90 12.77
N ASN A 267 -2.10 -16.93 13.13
CA ASN A 267 -2.35 -15.53 12.80
C ASN A 267 -2.61 -15.37 11.29
N ALA A 268 -3.57 -14.52 10.91
CA ALA A 268 -4.01 -14.36 9.52
C ALA A 268 -2.87 -13.95 8.57
N ALA A 269 -1.94 -13.09 8.99
CA ALA A 269 -0.80 -12.71 8.16
C ALA A 269 0.20 -13.85 8.01
N MET A 270 0.39 -14.67 9.05
CA MET A 270 1.26 -15.86 8.98
C MET A 270 0.68 -16.91 8.04
N ALA A 271 -0.62 -17.21 8.17
CA ALA A 271 -1.31 -18.13 7.25
C ALA A 271 -1.21 -17.64 5.79
N SER A 272 -1.49 -16.35 5.57
CA SER A 272 -1.35 -15.74 4.25
C SER A 272 0.07 -15.88 3.70
N GLY A 273 1.09 -15.65 4.54
CA GLY A 273 2.49 -15.77 4.15
C GLY A 273 2.85 -17.19 3.69
N ILE A 274 2.41 -18.22 4.42
CA ILE A 274 2.64 -19.63 4.06
C ILE A 274 2.02 -19.93 2.69
N LEU A 275 0.76 -19.54 2.47
CA LEU A 275 0.06 -19.81 1.20
C LEU A 275 0.69 -19.05 0.02
N MET A 276 1.01 -17.77 0.20
CA MET A 276 1.65 -16.96 -0.84
C MET A 276 3.01 -17.51 -1.24
N TYR A 277 3.83 -17.93 -0.28
CA TYR A 277 5.17 -18.47 -0.56
C TYR A 277 5.14 -19.90 -1.09
N GLU A 278 4.14 -20.70 -0.75
CA GLU A 278 3.94 -22.00 -1.42
C GLU A 278 3.56 -21.82 -2.89
N ALA A 279 2.62 -20.89 -3.20
CA ALA A 279 2.32 -20.56 -4.59
C ALA A 279 3.55 -20.01 -5.32
N ALA A 280 4.32 -19.11 -4.70
CA ALA A 280 5.57 -18.59 -5.27
C ALA A 280 6.62 -19.68 -5.51
N ARG A 281 6.72 -20.70 -4.62
CA ARG A 281 7.60 -21.86 -4.79
C ARG A 281 7.22 -22.66 -6.03
N GLN A 282 5.94 -23.03 -6.15
CA GLN A 282 5.44 -23.82 -7.28
C GLN A 282 5.58 -23.10 -8.64
N ARG A 283 5.51 -21.79 -8.65
CA ARG A 283 5.62 -20.97 -9.89
C ARG A 283 7.06 -20.73 -10.34
N ARG A 284 8.05 -21.03 -9.51
CA ARG A 284 9.48 -20.97 -9.86
C ARG A 284 10.00 -22.29 -10.46
N GLU A 285 9.26 -23.38 -10.28
CA GLU A 285 9.52 -24.70 -10.88
C GLU A 285 8.82 -24.82 -12.24
#